data_bffc1222a47e72f714373a2c12eb061b
#
_entry.id   bffc1222a47e72f714373a2c12eb061b
#
_cell.length_a   1.000
_cell.length_b   1.000
_cell.length_c   1.000
_cell.angle_alpha   90.00
_cell.angle_beta   90.00
_cell.angle_gamma   90.00
#
_symmetry.space_group_name_H-M   'P 1'
#
loop_
_entity.id
_entity.type
_entity.pdbx_description
1 polymer ?
#
loop_
_entity_poly.entity_id
_entity_poly.type
_entity_poly.pdbx_seq_one_letter_code
_entity_poly.pdbx_strand_id
1 'polypeptide(L)'
;MQINVAQLLKWPVGTTRIHPIDTDQPLQLDDELTVNLTSGRVRLDRIDSGILARGDAEGTVVLECGRCVEPFTAPIRVHFEEEFAPSIEVHTGAPLPPPVDDLTFVIDGNHILDLSEALRQNILAGLPIQPICAPTCAGLCPVCGGNRNLRPCTCVEDQEGNQPLAALRSLLN
;
A
#
# COMPACT_ATOMS: atom_id res chain seq x y z
N MET A 1 1.17 13.92 1.76
CA MET A 1 0.54 14.76 0.71
C MET A 1 -0.63 15.52 1.30
N GLN A 2 -0.55 16.85 1.34
CA GLN A 2 -1.44 17.70 2.13
C GLN A 2 -2.31 18.58 1.24
N ILE A 3 -3.62 18.59 1.51
CA ILE A 3 -4.60 19.39 0.76
C ILE A 3 -5.38 20.25 1.74
N ASN A 4 -5.44 21.56 1.51
CA ASN A 4 -6.29 22.44 2.29
C ASN A 4 -7.74 22.32 1.82
N VAL A 5 -8.60 21.87 2.71
CA VAL A 5 -10.02 21.59 2.43
C VAL A 5 -10.99 22.55 3.11
N ALA A 6 -10.48 23.64 3.71
CA ALA A 6 -11.30 24.64 4.41
C ALA A 6 -12.49 25.15 3.58
N GLN A 7 -12.28 25.41 2.29
CA GLN A 7 -13.36 25.87 1.42
C GLN A 7 -14.37 24.78 1.09
N LEU A 8 -13.90 23.54 0.88
CA LEU A 8 -14.77 22.40 0.59
C LEU A 8 -15.67 22.10 1.79
N LEU A 9 -15.13 22.18 3.01
CA LEU A 9 -15.89 21.99 4.25
C LEU A 9 -16.99 23.05 4.45
N LYS A 10 -16.82 24.28 3.92
CA LYS A 10 -17.83 25.36 3.97
C LYS A 10 -18.95 25.19 2.94
N TRP A 11 -18.76 24.37 1.94
CA TRP A 11 -19.74 24.17 0.87
C TRP A 11 -20.81 23.15 1.25
N PRO A 12 -21.95 23.15 0.54
CA PRO A 12 -23.03 22.19 0.79
C PRO A 12 -22.54 20.75 0.60
N VAL A 13 -23.13 19.84 1.38
CA VAL A 13 -22.98 18.39 1.21
C VAL A 13 -23.28 18.00 -0.24
N GLY A 14 -22.50 17.07 -0.78
CA GLY A 14 -22.54 16.68 -2.19
C GLY A 14 -21.62 17.48 -3.11
N THR A 15 -20.96 18.53 -2.60
CA THR A 15 -19.97 19.25 -3.41
C THR A 15 -18.71 18.41 -3.57
N THR A 16 -18.14 18.44 -4.79
CA THR A 16 -16.98 17.64 -5.17
C THR A 16 -15.84 18.52 -5.62
N ARG A 17 -14.60 18.12 -5.30
CA ARG A 17 -13.36 18.63 -5.91
C ARG A 17 -12.43 17.50 -6.31
N ILE A 18 -11.68 17.71 -7.38
CA ILE A 18 -10.66 16.77 -7.85
C ILE A 18 -9.29 17.44 -7.75
N HIS A 19 -8.33 16.70 -7.18
CA HIS A 19 -6.94 17.12 -7.08
C HIS A 19 -6.02 16.08 -7.71
N PRO A 20 -4.92 16.47 -8.35
CA PRO A 20 -3.87 15.52 -8.69
C PRO A 20 -3.22 15.01 -7.40
N ILE A 21 -2.75 13.78 -7.43
CA ILE A 21 -1.87 13.22 -6.40
C ILE A 21 -0.45 13.67 -6.74
N ASP A 22 0.25 14.24 -5.75
CA ASP A 22 1.63 14.66 -5.89
C ASP A 22 2.53 13.43 -6.12
N THR A 23 3.30 13.48 -7.20
CA THR A 23 4.19 12.40 -7.64
C THR A 23 5.67 12.81 -7.63
N ASP A 24 5.97 14.04 -7.19
CA ASP A 24 7.32 14.59 -7.23
C ASP A 24 8.26 13.99 -6.19
N GLN A 25 7.69 13.43 -5.13
CA GLN A 25 8.46 12.80 -4.05
C GLN A 25 8.04 11.34 -3.84
N PRO A 26 9.03 10.46 -3.56
CA PRO A 26 8.73 9.08 -3.19
C PRO A 26 7.89 9.01 -1.91
N LEU A 27 6.91 8.12 -1.89
CA LEU A 27 6.12 7.84 -0.70
C LEU A 27 6.78 6.73 0.10
N GLN A 28 7.17 7.04 1.32
CA GLN A 28 7.69 6.04 2.27
C GLN A 28 6.53 5.18 2.78
N LEU A 29 6.62 3.86 2.61
CA LEU A 29 5.64 2.90 3.11
C LEU A 29 6.02 2.38 4.49
N ASP A 30 7.30 2.01 4.66
CA ASP A 30 7.92 1.57 5.90
C ASP A 30 9.42 1.90 5.89
N ASP A 31 10.21 1.33 6.81
CA ASP A 31 11.64 1.62 6.93
C ASP A 31 12.45 1.22 5.70
N GLU A 32 11.98 0.23 4.92
CA GLU A 32 12.70 -0.36 3.79
C GLU A 32 12.02 -0.10 2.44
N LEU A 33 10.68 0.07 2.44
CA LEU A 33 9.87 0.15 1.23
C LEU A 33 9.49 1.59 0.89
N THR A 34 9.80 1.96 -0.35
CA THR A 34 9.46 3.26 -0.91
C THR A 34 8.78 3.08 -2.27
N VAL A 35 7.73 3.83 -2.52
CA VAL A 35 6.99 3.83 -3.78
C VAL A 35 7.23 5.13 -4.53
N ASN A 36 7.50 5.00 -5.81
CA ASN A 36 7.52 6.13 -6.74
C ASN A 36 6.18 6.18 -7.49
N LEU A 37 5.32 7.11 -7.10
CA LEU A 37 4.08 7.37 -7.83
C LEU A 37 4.40 8.09 -9.15
N THR A 38 3.74 7.71 -10.21
CA THR A 38 3.91 8.29 -11.56
C THR A 38 2.70 9.08 -12.02
N SER A 39 1.53 8.71 -11.50
CA SER A 39 0.28 9.42 -11.77
C SER A 39 -0.73 9.13 -10.66
N GLY A 40 -1.66 10.03 -10.48
CA GLY A 40 -2.77 9.83 -9.57
C GLY A 40 -3.70 11.02 -9.51
N ARG A 41 -4.91 10.75 -9.04
CA ARG A 41 -5.92 11.76 -8.77
C ARG A 41 -6.79 11.32 -7.60
N VAL A 42 -7.25 12.29 -6.82
CA VAL A 42 -8.21 12.10 -5.75
C VAL A 42 -9.41 12.98 -5.97
N ARG A 43 -10.58 12.40 -5.81
CA ARG A 43 -11.85 13.09 -5.74
C ARG A 43 -12.23 13.24 -4.26
N LEU A 44 -12.50 14.45 -3.84
CA LEU A 44 -12.93 14.82 -2.50
C LEU A 44 -14.40 15.21 -2.55
N ASP A 45 -15.24 14.41 -1.92
CA ASP A 45 -16.69 14.64 -1.83
C ASP A 45 -17.03 15.13 -0.42
N ARG A 46 -17.73 16.27 -0.32
CA ARG A 46 -18.25 16.77 0.95
C ARG A 46 -19.44 15.92 1.39
N ILE A 47 -19.30 15.21 2.52
CA ILE A 47 -20.35 14.40 3.16
C ILE A 47 -20.72 14.99 4.51
N ASP A 48 -21.79 14.52 5.15
CA ASP A 48 -22.27 15.07 6.42
C ASP A 48 -21.20 14.99 7.53
N SER A 49 -20.48 13.86 7.63
CA SER A 49 -19.46 13.60 8.63
C SER A 49 -18.11 14.28 8.35
N GLY A 50 -17.86 14.73 7.10
CA GLY A 50 -16.57 15.28 6.73
C GLY A 50 -16.33 15.28 5.22
N ILE A 51 -15.25 14.63 4.79
CA ILE A 51 -14.87 14.48 3.40
C ILE A 51 -14.62 13.01 3.12
N LEU A 52 -15.23 12.50 2.05
CA LEU A 52 -14.93 11.21 1.48
C LEU A 52 -13.92 11.41 0.34
N ALA A 53 -12.71 10.84 0.51
CA ALA A 53 -11.65 10.85 -0.49
C ALA A 53 -11.65 9.53 -1.26
N ARG A 54 -11.84 9.60 -2.58
CA ARG A 54 -11.74 8.46 -3.50
C ARG A 54 -10.66 8.74 -4.51
N GLY A 55 -9.72 7.84 -4.66
CA GLY A 55 -8.60 8.09 -5.55
C GLY A 55 -8.04 6.85 -6.20
N ASP A 56 -7.33 7.12 -7.28
CA ASP A 56 -6.55 6.15 -8.02
C ASP A 56 -5.12 6.68 -8.15
N ALA A 57 -4.14 5.82 -7.93
CA ALA A 57 -2.75 6.15 -8.20
C ALA A 57 -2.02 4.96 -8.82
N GLU A 58 -1.04 5.27 -9.66
CA GLU A 58 -0.16 4.30 -10.30
C GLU A 58 1.29 4.65 -9.99
N GLY A 59 2.13 3.63 -9.93
CA GLY A 59 3.54 3.83 -9.62
C GLY A 59 4.33 2.55 -9.71
N THR A 60 5.53 2.59 -9.13
CA THR A 60 6.44 1.44 -9.06
C THR A 60 7.02 1.30 -7.66
N VAL A 61 7.28 0.07 -7.27
CA VAL A 61 7.93 -0.29 -6.02
C VAL A 61 9.02 -1.30 -6.29
N VAL A 62 10.11 -1.24 -5.52
CA VAL A 62 11.15 -2.27 -5.54
C VAL A 62 10.80 -3.30 -4.49
N LEU A 63 10.61 -4.55 -4.91
CA LEU A 63 10.29 -5.70 -4.07
C LEU A 63 11.38 -6.76 -4.19
N GLU A 64 11.53 -7.59 -3.15
CA GLU A 64 12.38 -8.77 -3.21
C GLU A 64 11.56 -9.97 -3.69
N CYS A 65 12.11 -10.74 -4.63
CA CYS A 65 11.44 -11.92 -5.17
C CYS A 65 11.43 -13.05 -4.15
N GLY A 66 10.26 -13.55 -3.76
CA GLY A 66 10.11 -14.66 -2.81
C GLY A 66 10.66 -16.01 -3.30
N ARG A 67 11.15 -16.12 -4.56
CA ARG A 67 11.78 -17.33 -5.08
C ARG A 67 13.29 -17.24 -5.23
N CYS A 68 13.81 -16.14 -5.74
CA CYS A 68 15.25 -16.00 -6.04
C CYS A 68 15.95 -14.95 -5.18
N VAL A 69 15.21 -14.25 -4.32
CA VAL A 69 15.72 -13.24 -3.37
C VAL A 69 16.40 -12.04 -4.07
N GLU A 70 16.15 -11.87 -5.38
CA GLU A 70 16.66 -10.73 -6.12
C GLU A 70 15.67 -9.57 -6.09
N PRO A 71 16.13 -8.33 -5.95
CA PRO A 71 15.25 -7.17 -6.05
C PRO A 71 14.76 -6.99 -7.48
N PHE A 72 13.49 -6.60 -7.62
CA PHE A 72 12.89 -6.27 -8.91
C PHE A 72 11.88 -5.14 -8.76
N THR A 73 11.69 -4.39 -9.84
CA THR A 73 10.69 -3.31 -9.88
C THR A 73 9.35 -3.87 -10.29
N ALA A 74 8.35 -3.69 -9.44
CA ALA A 74 6.96 -4.07 -9.70
C ALA A 74 6.09 -2.83 -9.96
N PRO A 75 5.18 -2.87 -10.97
CA PRO A 75 4.17 -1.85 -11.11
C PRO A 75 3.12 -2.01 -10.01
N ILE A 76 2.61 -0.89 -9.52
CA ILE A 76 1.49 -0.86 -8.57
C ILE A 76 0.35 -0.02 -9.13
N ARG A 77 -0.86 -0.43 -8.77
CA ARG A 77 -2.08 0.36 -8.90
C ARG A 77 -2.81 0.28 -7.58
N VAL A 78 -3.19 1.43 -7.06
CA VAL A 78 -3.97 1.54 -5.85
C VAL A 78 -5.26 2.28 -6.14
N HIS A 79 -6.34 1.74 -5.63
CA HIS A 79 -7.64 2.41 -5.53
C HIS A 79 -7.99 2.49 -4.07
N PHE A 80 -8.40 3.66 -3.60
CA PHE A 80 -8.75 3.86 -2.21
C PHE A 80 -10.02 4.69 -2.06
N GLU A 81 -10.73 4.42 -0.96
CA GLU A 81 -11.90 5.18 -0.53
C GLU A 81 -11.82 5.32 1.00
N GLU A 82 -11.57 6.56 1.47
CA GLU A 82 -11.31 6.83 2.87
C GLU A 82 -12.08 8.06 3.35
N GLU A 83 -12.59 7.98 4.58
CA GLU A 83 -13.31 9.06 5.22
C GLU A 83 -12.36 9.91 6.09
N PHE A 84 -12.53 11.23 6.00
CA PHE A 84 -11.78 12.22 6.76
C PHE A 84 -12.73 13.11 7.56
N ALA A 85 -12.70 13.00 8.88
CA ALA A 85 -13.50 13.81 9.78
C ALA A 85 -12.76 15.10 10.21
N PRO A 86 -13.42 16.27 10.24
CA PRO A 86 -12.79 17.50 10.73
C PRO A 86 -12.62 17.46 12.25
N SER A 87 -11.48 17.92 12.75
CA SER A 87 -11.22 18.06 14.19
C SER A 87 -11.84 19.32 14.81
N ILE A 88 -12.14 20.32 13.95
CA ILE A 88 -12.79 21.57 14.38
C ILE A 88 -13.92 21.93 13.41
N GLU A 89 -14.93 22.63 13.93
CA GLU A 89 -16.02 23.18 13.12
C GLU A 89 -15.50 24.36 12.28
N VAL A 90 -15.76 24.33 10.96
CA VAL A 90 -15.11 25.22 9.98
C VAL A 90 -15.54 26.70 10.08
N HIS A 91 -16.70 27.00 10.66
CA HIS A 91 -17.21 28.39 10.77
C HIS A 91 -16.88 29.01 12.13
N THR A 92 -16.91 28.24 13.18
CA THR A 92 -16.75 28.72 14.57
C THR A 92 -15.35 28.45 15.12
N GLY A 93 -14.62 27.48 14.57
CA GLY A 93 -13.35 27.00 15.10
C GLY A 93 -13.51 26.16 16.36
N ALA A 94 -14.75 25.80 16.75
CA ALA A 94 -14.99 24.98 17.93
C ALA A 94 -14.48 23.54 17.73
N PRO A 95 -13.86 22.93 18.75
CA PRO A 95 -13.41 21.55 18.66
C PRO A 95 -14.59 20.59 18.47
N LEU A 96 -14.44 19.64 17.57
CA LEU A 96 -15.39 18.56 17.36
C LEU A 96 -14.95 17.30 18.12
N PRO A 97 -15.90 16.44 18.54
CA PRO A 97 -15.54 15.15 19.13
C PRO A 97 -14.74 14.31 18.13
N PRO A 98 -13.81 13.46 18.62
CA PRO A 98 -13.11 12.55 17.74
C PRO A 98 -14.10 11.60 17.05
N PRO A 99 -13.77 11.10 15.84
CA PRO A 99 -14.60 10.12 15.16
C PRO A 99 -14.78 8.87 16.04
N VAL A 100 -15.94 8.23 15.93
CA VAL A 100 -16.28 7.02 16.72
C VAL A 100 -15.52 5.80 16.18
N ASP A 101 -15.23 5.81 14.89
CA ASP A 101 -14.47 4.76 14.22
C ASP A 101 -12.98 5.13 14.17
N ASP A 102 -12.14 4.28 14.75
CA ASP A 102 -10.68 4.46 14.76
C ASP A 102 -10.04 4.37 13.34
N LEU A 103 -10.80 3.90 12.35
CA LEU A 103 -10.36 3.84 10.94
C LEU A 103 -10.56 5.17 10.21
N THR A 104 -11.34 6.10 10.77
CA THR A 104 -11.58 7.40 10.14
C THR A 104 -10.38 8.32 10.33
N PHE A 105 -9.85 8.84 9.22
CA PHE A 105 -8.76 9.82 9.25
C PHE A 105 -9.25 11.18 9.75
N VAL A 106 -8.32 11.97 10.30
CA VAL A 106 -8.66 13.28 10.89
C VAL A 106 -8.07 14.41 10.06
N ILE A 107 -8.90 15.40 9.74
CA ILE A 107 -8.48 16.69 9.18
C ILE A 107 -8.03 17.57 10.35
N ASP A 108 -6.83 18.12 10.27
CA ASP A 108 -6.25 18.93 11.36
C ASP A 108 -6.99 20.26 11.61
N GLY A 109 -6.57 20.97 12.69
CA GLY A 109 -7.15 22.27 13.05
C GLY A 109 -6.86 23.41 12.05
N ASN A 110 -5.99 23.21 11.08
CA ASN A 110 -5.73 24.13 9.96
C ASN A 110 -6.51 23.74 8.71
N HIS A 111 -7.42 22.77 8.83
CA HIS A 111 -8.18 22.19 7.73
C HIS A 111 -7.31 21.53 6.65
N ILE A 112 -6.18 20.93 7.07
CA ILE A 112 -5.31 20.16 6.19
C ILE A 112 -5.72 18.69 6.25
N LEU A 113 -6.08 18.14 5.10
CA LEU A 113 -6.31 16.72 4.87
C LEU A 113 -5.00 16.14 4.34
N ASP A 114 -4.42 15.17 5.07
CA ASP A 114 -3.21 14.48 4.66
C ASP A 114 -3.52 13.08 4.12
N LEU A 115 -3.29 12.90 2.82
CA LEU A 115 -3.51 11.63 2.13
C LEU A 115 -2.36 10.62 2.31
N SER A 116 -1.23 11.03 2.88
CA SER A 116 -0.01 10.20 2.89
C SER A 116 -0.25 8.87 3.59
N GLU A 117 -0.90 8.89 4.75
CA GLU A 117 -1.17 7.67 5.51
C GLU A 117 -2.24 6.80 4.85
N ALA A 118 -3.29 7.40 4.30
CA ALA A 118 -4.31 6.68 3.54
C ALA A 118 -3.71 5.96 2.33
N LEU A 119 -2.87 6.64 1.54
CA LEU A 119 -2.14 6.04 0.43
C LEU A 119 -1.21 4.92 0.90
N ARG A 120 -0.44 5.17 1.97
CA ARG A 120 0.49 4.19 2.53
C ARG A 120 -0.22 2.88 2.90
N GLN A 121 -1.31 2.95 3.66
CA GLN A 121 -2.07 1.78 4.10
C GLN A 121 -2.67 1.01 2.92
N ASN A 122 -3.29 1.72 1.99
CA ASN A 122 -3.92 1.08 0.83
C ASN A 122 -2.90 0.46 -0.12
N ILE A 123 -1.73 1.09 -0.31
CA ILE A 123 -0.64 0.50 -1.10
C ILE A 123 -0.12 -0.76 -0.42
N LEU A 124 0.20 -0.72 0.88
CA LEU A 124 0.67 -1.89 1.62
C LEU A 124 -0.32 -3.05 1.56
N ALA A 125 -1.62 -2.76 1.72
CA ALA A 125 -2.67 -3.77 1.62
C ALA A 125 -2.79 -4.38 0.21
N GLY A 126 -2.42 -3.62 -0.83
CA GLY A 126 -2.44 -4.05 -2.23
C GLY A 126 -1.18 -4.79 -2.70
N LEU A 127 -0.10 -4.79 -1.92
CA LEU A 127 1.12 -5.51 -2.29
C LEU A 127 0.90 -7.02 -2.24
N PRO A 128 1.50 -7.78 -3.18
CA PRO A 128 1.39 -9.23 -3.16
C PRO A 128 2.11 -9.81 -1.92
N ILE A 129 1.44 -10.73 -1.21
CA ILE A 129 2.03 -11.44 -0.06
C ILE A 129 3.30 -12.20 -0.46
N GLN A 130 3.37 -12.69 -1.71
CA GLN A 130 4.51 -13.40 -2.25
C GLN A 130 4.89 -12.80 -3.61
N PRO A 131 5.71 -11.74 -3.63
CA PRO A 131 6.15 -11.10 -4.86
C PRO A 131 7.08 -12.04 -5.65
N ILE A 132 6.91 -12.08 -6.97
CA ILE A 132 7.68 -12.91 -7.89
C ILE A 132 8.16 -12.05 -9.04
N CYS A 133 9.47 -12.04 -9.32
CA CYS A 133 10.05 -11.22 -10.38
C CYS A 133 9.58 -11.61 -11.80
N ALA A 134 9.27 -12.89 -12.00
CA ALA A 134 8.68 -13.40 -13.25
C ALA A 134 7.92 -14.71 -12.98
N PRO A 135 6.85 -15.03 -13.73
CA PRO A 135 6.12 -16.29 -13.60
C PRO A 135 7.03 -17.53 -13.80
N THR A 136 8.05 -17.39 -14.62
CA THR A 136 9.04 -18.45 -14.94
C THR A 136 10.26 -18.43 -14.02
N CYS A 137 10.25 -17.64 -12.92
CA CYS A 137 11.40 -17.58 -12.00
C CYS A 137 11.75 -18.97 -11.47
N ALA A 138 12.98 -19.42 -11.74
CA ALA A 138 13.49 -20.73 -11.34
C ALA A 138 13.89 -20.80 -9.85
N GLY A 139 13.95 -19.65 -9.17
CA GLY A 139 14.26 -19.56 -7.75
C GLY A 139 15.70 -19.89 -7.40
N LEU A 140 15.91 -20.14 -6.10
CA LEU A 140 17.16 -20.64 -5.56
C LEU A 140 17.23 -22.17 -5.64
N CYS A 141 18.43 -22.70 -5.79
CA CYS A 141 18.66 -24.13 -5.66
C CYS A 141 18.53 -24.56 -4.20
N PRO A 142 17.71 -25.57 -3.85
CA PRO A 142 17.54 -26.02 -2.46
C PRO A 142 18.80 -26.68 -1.88
N VAL A 143 19.76 -27.09 -2.71
CA VAL A 143 20.99 -27.75 -2.28
C VAL A 143 22.11 -26.75 -2.04
N CYS A 144 22.39 -25.87 -2.99
CA CYS A 144 23.53 -24.95 -2.92
C CYS A 144 23.15 -23.48 -2.71
N GLY A 145 21.85 -23.13 -2.67
CA GLY A 145 21.39 -21.76 -2.52
C GLY A 145 21.62 -20.84 -3.75
N GLY A 146 22.22 -21.37 -4.81
CA GLY A 146 22.53 -20.59 -6.02
C GLY A 146 21.27 -20.18 -6.78
N ASN A 147 21.25 -18.95 -7.30
CA ASN A 147 20.14 -18.44 -8.12
C ASN A 147 20.12 -19.13 -9.50
N ARG A 148 19.12 -19.97 -9.73
CA ARG A 148 18.96 -20.77 -10.96
C ARG A 148 18.62 -19.92 -12.18
N ASN A 149 18.19 -18.68 -12.02
CA ASN A 149 17.97 -17.75 -13.13
C ASN A 149 19.31 -17.21 -13.70
N LEU A 150 20.34 -17.13 -12.84
CA LEU A 150 21.63 -16.59 -13.21
C LEU A 150 22.61 -17.69 -13.67
N ARG A 151 22.59 -18.84 -12.98
CA ARG A 151 23.49 -19.98 -13.29
C ARG A 151 22.75 -21.30 -13.05
N PRO A 152 22.64 -22.14 -14.08
CA PRO A 152 22.20 -23.52 -13.86
C PRO A 152 23.22 -24.25 -12.98
N CYS A 153 22.75 -24.98 -11.99
CA CYS A 153 23.59 -25.83 -11.15
C CYS A 153 23.36 -27.30 -11.51
N THR A 154 24.38 -28.14 -11.25
CA THR A 154 24.35 -29.59 -11.47
C THR A 154 24.01 -30.35 -10.17
N CYS A 155 23.50 -29.65 -9.15
CA CYS A 155 23.12 -30.29 -7.90
C CYS A 155 21.97 -31.27 -8.13
N VAL A 156 22.13 -32.49 -7.62
CA VAL A 156 21.08 -33.51 -7.59
C VAL A 156 20.31 -33.33 -6.29
N GLU A 157 19.01 -33.16 -6.37
CA GLU A 157 18.14 -33.21 -5.21
C GLU A 157 18.04 -34.67 -4.74
N ASP A 158 18.69 -34.99 -3.61
CA ASP A 158 18.48 -36.27 -2.93
C ASP A 158 17.04 -36.34 -2.44
N GLN A 159 16.17 -36.94 -3.25
CA GLN A 159 14.74 -37.10 -2.94
C GLN A 159 14.48 -38.01 -1.75
N GLU A 160 15.46 -38.81 -1.31
CA GLU A 160 15.29 -39.83 -0.28
C GLU A 160 15.89 -39.50 1.09
N GLY A 161 16.81 -38.55 1.23
CA GLY A 161 17.64 -38.43 2.43
C GLY A 161 17.24 -37.39 3.47
N ASN A 162 16.51 -36.36 3.14
CA ASN A 162 16.35 -35.23 4.06
C ASN A 162 14.92 -34.64 4.06
N GLN A 163 13.93 -35.51 4.30
CA GLN A 163 12.58 -35.01 4.61
C GLN A 163 12.43 -35.01 6.15
N PRO A 164 12.56 -33.83 6.81
CA PRO A 164 12.37 -33.74 8.28
C PRO A 164 11.01 -34.27 8.75
N LEU A 165 10.05 -34.33 7.84
CA LEU A 165 8.69 -34.78 8.08
C LEU A 165 8.41 -36.23 7.56
N ALA A 166 9.42 -36.93 7.05
CA ALA A 166 9.22 -38.30 6.53
C ALA A 166 8.63 -39.26 7.62
N ALA A 167 8.97 -39.03 8.88
CA ALA A 167 8.42 -39.78 10.01
C ALA A 167 6.88 -39.62 10.18
N LEU A 168 6.31 -38.49 9.67
CA LEU A 168 4.86 -38.28 9.76
C LEU A 168 4.05 -39.08 8.74
N ARG A 169 4.70 -39.67 7.73
CA ARG A 169 4.00 -40.58 6.77
C ARG A 169 3.31 -41.77 7.47
N SER A 170 3.87 -42.22 8.59
CA SER A 170 3.26 -43.29 9.38
C SER A 170 1.97 -42.90 10.10
N LEU A 171 1.67 -41.61 10.20
CA LEU A 171 0.45 -41.09 10.84
C LEU A 171 -0.70 -40.87 9.83
N LEU A 172 -0.44 -41.05 8.54
CA LEU A 172 -1.43 -40.85 7.46
C LEU A 172 -2.13 -42.14 7.02
N ASN A 173 -1.89 -43.27 7.72
CA ASN A 173 -2.57 -44.58 7.51
C ASN A 173 -3.57 -44.87 8.61
#